data_41d5e9492d7b14b41118640d90f63986
#
_entry.id   41d5e9492d7b14b41118640d90f63986
#
_cell.length_a   1.000
_cell.length_b   1.000
_cell.length_c   1.000
_cell.angle_alpha   90.00
_cell.angle_beta   90.00
_cell.angle_gamma   90.00
#
_symmetry.space_group_name_H-M   'P 1'
#
loop_
_entity.id
_entity.type
_entity.pdbx_description
1 polymer ?
#
loop_
_entity_poly.entity_id
_entity_poly.type
_entity_poly.pdbx_seq_one_letter_code
_entity_poly.pdbx_strand_id
1 'polypeptide(L)'
;PFKRCRRGIGRTYQIPKPYGGMTAFENLLVAAMFGGGKSERASYAYCAAILDDCGLSDKANHLAGKLTLLDRKRLELARAVASAPKLLLLDEIAGGLTDEESHQLVSLVQRIKARQITVVWIEHVLNALMAVADRLLVLNFGEKIAEGEPKLVMQNVEVQRVYMGIEV
;
A
#
# COMPACT_ATOMS: atom_id res chain seq x y z
N PRO A 1 0.85 9.07 16.11
CA PRO A 1 0.98 8.88 14.63
C PRO A 1 1.97 9.87 14.02
N PHE A 2 1.85 11.15 14.25
CA PHE A 2 2.63 12.26 13.71
C PHE A 2 4.17 12.09 13.87
N LYS A 3 4.67 11.75 15.07
CA LYS A 3 6.09 11.50 15.31
C LYS A 3 6.63 10.30 14.52
N ARG A 4 5.79 9.28 14.26
CA ARG A 4 6.17 8.11 13.46
C ARG A 4 6.28 8.47 11.98
N CYS A 5 5.32 9.24 11.45
CA CYS A 5 5.36 9.74 10.07
C CYS A 5 6.65 10.54 9.81
N ARG A 6 7.01 11.47 10.69
CA ARG A 6 8.27 12.23 10.59
C ARG A 6 9.54 11.40 10.72
N ARG A 7 9.45 10.18 11.28
CA ARG A 7 10.55 9.20 11.30
C ARG A 7 10.61 8.32 10.06
N GLY A 8 9.78 8.60 9.06
CA GLY A 8 9.74 7.87 7.79
C GLY A 8 8.90 6.60 7.83
N ILE A 9 7.84 6.54 8.64
CA ILE A 9 6.87 5.44 8.64
C ILE A 9 5.59 5.92 7.97
N GLY A 10 5.32 5.44 6.75
CA GLY A 10 4.05 5.61 6.05
C GLY A 10 3.10 4.45 6.36
N ARG A 11 1.80 4.70 6.35
CA ARG A 11 0.78 3.66 6.54
C ARG A 11 -0.43 3.95 5.66
N THR A 12 -1.00 2.89 5.07
CA THR A 12 -2.36 2.90 4.52
C THR A 12 -3.35 2.37 5.54
N TYR A 13 -4.64 2.54 5.25
CA TYR A 13 -5.72 1.97 6.04
C TYR A 13 -6.53 1.04 5.15
N GLN A 14 -7.04 -0.05 5.70
CA GLN A 14 -7.93 -1.00 5.04
C GLN A 14 -9.09 -0.29 4.32
N ILE A 15 -9.75 0.63 5.04
CA ILE A 15 -10.76 1.52 4.46
C ILE A 15 -10.10 2.85 4.14
N PRO A 16 -9.97 3.24 2.86
CA PRO A 16 -9.36 4.51 2.48
C PRO A 16 -10.06 5.71 3.14
N LYS A 17 -9.26 6.61 3.71
CA LYS A 17 -9.73 7.84 4.38
C LYS A 17 -9.12 9.09 3.76
N PRO A 18 -9.40 9.40 2.48
CA PRO A 18 -8.92 10.63 1.89
C PRO A 18 -9.66 11.85 2.45
N TYR A 19 -9.07 13.01 2.30
CA TYR A 19 -9.77 14.28 2.52
C TYR A 19 -10.75 14.50 1.36
N GLY A 20 -12.00 14.07 1.54
CA GLY A 20 -12.98 13.98 0.46
C GLY A 20 -13.34 15.30 -0.22
N GLY A 21 -13.24 16.43 0.49
CA GLY A 21 -13.45 17.78 -0.02
C GLY A 21 -12.22 18.39 -0.73
N MET A 22 -11.09 17.68 -0.76
CA MET A 22 -9.88 18.06 -1.47
C MET A 22 -9.71 17.23 -2.74
N THR A 23 -8.97 17.75 -3.72
CA THR A 23 -8.59 17.02 -4.92
C THR A 23 -7.58 15.91 -4.59
N ALA A 24 -7.37 14.97 -5.52
CA ALA A 24 -6.34 13.96 -5.37
C ALA A 24 -4.96 14.60 -5.20
N PHE A 25 -4.64 15.64 -5.97
CA PHE A 25 -3.38 16.36 -5.87
C PHE A 25 -3.19 17.03 -4.50
N GLU A 26 -4.20 17.74 -4.00
CA GLU A 26 -4.14 18.40 -2.68
C GLU A 26 -3.97 17.40 -1.54
N ASN A 27 -4.58 16.20 -1.65
CA ASN A 27 -4.37 15.13 -0.69
C ASN A 27 -2.90 14.72 -0.60
N LEU A 28 -2.18 14.62 -1.74
CA LEU A 28 -0.75 14.31 -1.75
C LEU A 28 0.07 15.49 -1.24
N LEU A 29 -0.30 16.72 -1.60
CA LEU A 29 0.40 17.92 -1.20
C LEU A 29 0.47 18.04 0.34
N VAL A 30 -0.66 17.80 1.02
CA VAL A 30 -0.72 17.73 2.49
C VAL A 30 0.27 16.70 3.04
N ALA A 31 0.30 15.50 2.46
CA ALA A 31 1.19 14.43 2.92
C ALA A 31 2.68 14.77 2.69
N ALA A 32 3.01 15.35 1.54
CA ALA A 32 4.38 15.73 1.20
C ALA A 32 4.91 16.86 2.10
N MET A 33 4.09 17.86 2.37
CA MET A 33 4.49 19.02 3.17
C MET A 33 4.57 18.69 4.66
N PHE A 34 3.52 18.11 5.23
CA PHE A 34 3.41 17.89 6.68
C PHE A 34 3.97 16.55 7.14
N GLY A 35 3.90 15.52 6.29
CA GLY A 35 4.48 14.21 6.54
C GLY A 35 5.94 14.13 6.11
N GLY A 36 6.22 14.51 4.87
CA GLY A 36 7.54 14.46 4.24
C GLY A 36 8.44 15.65 4.55
N GLY A 37 7.91 16.72 5.15
CA GLY A 37 8.69 17.93 5.49
C GLY A 37 9.17 18.71 4.28
N LYS A 38 8.57 18.54 3.11
CA LYS A 38 8.94 19.26 1.89
C LYS A 38 8.36 20.66 1.88
N SER A 39 9.08 21.63 1.25
CA SER A 39 8.48 22.92 0.94
C SER A 39 7.36 22.78 -0.08
N GLU A 40 6.43 23.72 -0.11
CA GLU A 40 5.33 23.72 -1.07
C GLU A 40 5.85 23.59 -2.51
N ARG A 41 6.78 24.46 -2.90
CA ARG A 41 7.38 24.47 -4.25
C ARG A 41 8.01 23.12 -4.64
N ALA A 42 8.72 22.46 -3.71
CA ALA A 42 9.31 21.15 -3.95
C ALA A 42 8.27 20.03 -4.02
N SER A 43 7.10 20.24 -3.41
CA SER A 43 6.04 19.23 -3.36
C SER A 43 5.27 19.13 -4.67
N TYR A 44 5.17 20.19 -5.50
CA TYR A 44 4.36 20.17 -6.72
C TYR A 44 4.84 19.09 -7.71
N ALA A 45 6.08 19.17 -8.17
CA ALA A 45 6.64 18.19 -9.12
C ALA A 45 6.70 16.78 -8.50
N TYR A 46 7.02 16.69 -7.22
CA TYR A 46 7.07 15.42 -6.48
C TYR A 46 5.72 14.75 -6.39
N CYS A 47 4.65 15.47 -6.06
CA CYS A 47 3.28 14.93 -6.00
C CYS A 47 2.76 14.56 -7.38
N ALA A 48 3.06 15.37 -8.43
CA ALA A 48 2.68 15.04 -9.80
C ALA A 48 3.31 13.71 -10.25
N ALA A 49 4.60 13.50 -9.99
CA ALA A 49 5.28 12.24 -10.31
C ALA A 49 4.69 11.04 -9.56
N ILE A 50 4.27 11.21 -8.28
CA ILE A 50 3.61 10.13 -7.53
C ILE A 50 2.21 9.83 -8.08
N LEU A 51 1.44 10.85 -8.48
CA LEU A 51 0.14 10.62 -9.12
C LEU A 51 0.29 9.84 -10.42
N ASP A 52 1.32 10.17 -11.21
CA ASP A 52 1.63 9.46 -12.43
C ASP A 52 1.96 7.99 -12.17
N ASP A 53 2.89 7.73 -11.25
CA ASP A 53 3.23 6.35 -10.83
C ASP A 53 2.01 5.56 -10.35
N CYS A 54 1.05 6.24 -9.69
CA CYS A 54 -0.15 5.62 -9.16
C CYS A 54 -1.30 5.54 -10.17
N GLY A 55 -1.11 6.02 -11.42
CA GLY A 55 -2.13 6.04 -12.45
C GLY A 55 -3.32 6.95 -12.09
N LEU A 56 -3.03 8.11 -11.50
CA LEU A 56 -4.03 9.10 -11.06
C LEU A 56 -3.82 10.48 -11.70
N SER A 57 -2.94 10.60 -12.71
CA SER A 57 -2.63 11.90 -13.34
C SER A 57 -3.86 12.56 -13.94
N ASP A 58 -4.70 11.81 -14.62
CA ASP A 58 -5.96 12.27 -15.22
C ASP A 58 -7.00 12.70 -14.17
N LYS A 59 -6.84 12.24 -12.93
CA LYS A 59 -7.72 12.50 -11.79
C LYS A 59 -7.14 13.47 -10.76
N ALA A 60 -5.98 14.07 -11.07
CA ALA A 60 -5.28 14.97 -10.15
C ALA A 60 -6.21 16.07 -9.56
N ASN A 61 -7.07 16.65 -10.39
CA ASN A 61 -8.00 17.71 -10.02
C ASN A 61 -9.42 17.21 -9.61
N HIS A 62 -9.63 15.88 -9.54
CA HIS A 62 -10.92 15.35 -9.08
C HIS A 62 -10.97 15.34 -7.55
N LEU A 63 -12.15 15.66 -7.00
CA LEU A 63 -12.40 15.54 -5.56
C LEU A 63 -12.25 14.08 -5.11
N ALA A 64 -11.45 13.85 -4.09
CA ALA A 64 -11.16 12.51 -3.59
C ALA A 64 -12.42 11.75 -3.13
N GLY A 65 -13.45 12.47 -2.65
CA GLY A 65 -14.73 11.88 -2.29
C GLY A 65 -15.54 11.33 -3.46
N LYS A 66 -15.22 11.70 -4.72
CA LYS A 66 -15.90 11.24 -5.94
C LYS A 66 -15.15 10.13 -6.68
N LEU A 67 -13.97 9.72 -6.21
CA LEU A 67 -13.17 8.67 -6.82
C LEU A 67 -13.82 7.29 -6.62
N THR A 68 -13.55 6.36 -7.55
CA THR A 68 -13.91 4.94 -7.44
C THR A 68 -13.19 4.28 -6.26
N LEU A 69 -13.58 3.07 -5.89
CA LEU A 69 -12.89 2.34 -4.80
C LEU A 69 -11.42 2.12 -5.12
N LEU A 70 -11.11 1.63 -6.33
CA LEU A 70 -9.73 1.41 -6.78
C LEU A 70 -8.92 2.72 -6.72
N ASP A 71 -9.47 3.82 -7.23
CA ASP A 71 -8.76 5.10 -7.24
C ASP A 71 -8.56 5.67 -5.83
N ARG A 72 -9.51 5.45 -4.90
CA ARG A 72 -9.32 5.79 -3.49
C ARG A 72 -8.20 4.96 -2.85
N LYS A 73 -8.08 3.67 -3.16
CA LYS A 73 -6.99 2.81 -2.69
C LYS A 73 -5.64 3.24 -3.27
N ARG A 74 -5.60 3.57 -4.56
CA ARG A 74 -4.42 4.17 -5.21
C ARG A 74 -4.04 5.51 -4.56
N LEU A 75 -5.02 6.35 -4.28
CA LEU A 75 -4.80 7.64 -3.61
C LEU A 75 -4.29 7.47 -2.18
N GLU A 76 -4.82 6.50 -1.42
CA GLU A 76 -4.35 6.21 -0.06
C GLU A 76 -2.87 5.77 -0.08
N LEU A 77 -2.51 4.90 -1.03
CA LEU A 77 -1.13 4.46 -1.23
C LEU A 77 -0.23 5.64 -1.67
N ALA A 78 -0.70 6.44 -2.63
CA ALA A 78 0.01 7.63 -3.12
C ALA A 78 0.28 8.64 -1.98
N ARG A 79 -0.69 8.88 -1.10
CA ARG A 79 -0.53 9.73 0.09
C ARG A 79 0.52 9.19 1.06
N ALA A 80 0.50 7.87 1.30
CA ALA A 80 1.51 7.26 2.16
C ALA A 80 2.92 7.40 1.56
N VAL A 81 3.08 7.22 0.24
CA VAL A 81 4.35 7.43 -0.49
C VAL A 81 4.76 8.90 -0.51
N ALA A 82 3.81 9.84 -0.64
CA ALA A 82 4.09 11.27 -0.66
C ALA A 82 4.72 11.78 0.65
N SER A 83 4.51 11.09 1.77
CA SER A 83 5.21 11.38 3.03
C SER A 83 6.71 11.00 3.02
N ALA A 84 7.24 10.51 1.88
CA ALA A 84 8.62 10.04 1.70
C ALA A 84 9.06 9.00 2.76
N PRO A 85 8.34 7.89 2.90
CA PRO A 85 8.61 6.92 3.94
C PRO A 85 9.86 6.08 3.62
N LYS A 86 10.55 5.60 4.68
CA LYS A 86 11.54 4.52 4.62
C LYS A 86 10.90 3.16 4.81
N LEU A 87 9.81 3.13 5.59
CA LEU A 87 8.99 1.95 5.86
C LEU A 87 7.53 2.25 5.54
N LEU A 88 6.93 1.44 4.69
CA LEU A 88 5.53 1.53 4.29
C LEU A 88 4.76 0.34 4.84
N LEU A 89 3.73 0.61 5.63
CA LEU A 89 2.84 -0.40 6.19
C LEU A 89 1.55 -0.40 5.39
N LEU A 90 1.25 -1.53 4.74
CA LEU A 90 0.05 -1.74 3.94
C LEU A 90 -0.91 -2.68 4.69
N ASP A 91 -2.18 -2.28 4.77
CA ASP A 91 -3.20 -2.96 5.56
C ASP A 91 -4.39 -3.31 4.65
N GLU A 92 -4.47 -4.58 4.22
CA GLU A 92 -5.53 -5.16 3.39
C GLU A 92 -5.97 -4.27 2.21
N ILE A 93 -5.01 -3.78 1.44
CA ILE A 93 -5.30 -2.83 0.36
C ILE A 93 -5.93 -3.48 -0.87
N ALA A 94 -5.79 -4.80 -1.07
CA ALA A 94 -6.39 -5.52 -2.20
C ALA A 94 -7.85 -5.93 -1.95
N GLY A 95 -8.33 -5.91 -0.71
CA GLY A 95 -9.70 -6.34 -0.37
C GLY A 95 -10.78 -5.54 -1.10
N GLY A 96 -11.82 -6.23 -1.60
CA GLY A 96 -12.97 -5.62 -2.28
C GLY A 96 -12.71 -5.14 -3.71
N LEU A 97 -11.57 -5.48 -4.30
CA LEU A 97 -11.23 -5.25 -5.70
C LEU A 97 -11.53 -6.50 -6.54
N THR A 98 -11.78 -6.28 -7.83
CA THR A 98 -11.79 -7.37 -8.82
C THR A 98 -10.37 -7.92 -9.02
N ASP A 99 -10.23 -9.08 -9.66
CA ASP A 99 -8.92 -9.67 -9.94
C ASP A 99 -8.07 -8.74 -10.81
N GLU A 100 -8.65 -8.12 -11.82
CA GLU A 100 -7.96 -7.15 -12.69
C GLU A 100 -7.50 -5.92 -11.91
N GLU A 101 -8.36 -5.36 -11.06
CA GLU A 101 -8.01 -4.23 -10.20
C GLU A 101 -6.92 -4.60 -9.18
N SER A 102 -6.97 -5.83 -8.65
CA SER A 102 -5.94 -6.36 -7.75
C SER A 102 -4.59 -6.47 -8.45
N HIS A 103 -4.54 -6.98 -9.69
CA HIS A 103 -3.31 -7.02 -10.48
C HIS A 103 -2.72 -5.62 -10.73
N GLN A 104 -3.57 -4.63 -11.01
CA GLN A 104 -3.13 -3.25 -11.19
C GLN A 104 -2.52 -2.69 -9.89
N LEU A 105 -3.13 -2.99 -8.73
CA LEU A 105 -2.61 -2.57 -7.43
C LEU A 105 -1.29 -3.27 -7.08
N VAL A 106 -1.17 -4.58 -7.35
CA VAL A 106 0.07 -5.36 -7.20
C VAL A 106 1.21 -4.74 -8.00
N SER A 107 0.96 -4.42 -9.26
CA SER A 107 1.93 -3.75 -10.13
C SER A 107 2.38 -2.38 -9.57
N LEU A 108 1.46 -1.65 -8.94
CA LEU A 108 1.79 -0.40 -8.28
C LEU A 108 2.69 -0.62 -7.06
N VAL A 109 2.40 -1.62 -6.21
CA VAL A 109 3.25 -1.95 -5.05
C VAL A 109 4.65 -2.38 -5.50
N GLN A 110 4.76 -3.14 -6.59
CA GLN A 110 6.06 -3.50 -7.18
C GLN A 110 6.88 -2.26 -7.60
N ARG A 111 6.25 -1.27 -8.25
CA ARG A 111 6.91 0.00 -8.60
C ARG A 111 7.37 0.78 -7.37
N ILE A 112 6.57 0.79 -6.30
CA ILE A 112 6.93 1.44 -5.04
C ILE A 112 8.12 0.71 -4.39
N LYS A 113 8.11 -0.62 -4.38
CA LYS A 113 9.22 -1.45 -3.87
C LYS A 113 10.53 -1.15 -4.62
N ALA A 114 10.47 -0.97 -5.94
CA ALA A 114 11.63 -0.62 -6.76
C ALA A 114 12.27 0.73 -6.37
N ARG A 115 11.57 1.60 -5.64
CA ARG A 115 12.12 2.82 -5.05
C ARG A 115 12.91 2.59 -3.74
N GLN A 116 13.19 1.33 -3.40
CA GLN A 116 13.91 0.92 -2.19
C GLN A 116 13.20 1.32 -0.88
N ILE A 117 11.88 1.40 -0.91
CA ILE A 117 11.05 1.55 0.28
C ILE A 117 10.82 0.15 0.86
N THR A 118 11.15 -0.04 2.14
CA THR A 118 10.79 -1.28 2.84
C THR A 118 9.28 -1.34 2.99
N VAL A 119 8.66 -2.44 2.54
CA VAL A 119 7.21 -2.63 2.61
C VAL A 119 6.89 -3.79 3.56
N VAL A 120 6.00 -3.56 4.50
CA VAL A 120 5.33 -4.61 5.29
C VAL A 120 3.86 -4.59 4.88
N TRP A 121 3.39 -5.68 4.32
CA TRP A 121 2.04 -5.80 3.78
C TRP A 121 1.28 -6.92 4.48
N ILE A 122 0.19 -6.58 5.17
CA ILE A 122 -0.77 -7.53 5.73
C ILE A 122 -1.89 -7.70 4.71
N GLU A 123 -2.15 -8.93 4.30
CA GLU A 123 -3.13 -9.25 3.26
C GLU A 123 -3.68 -10.67 3.44
N HIS A 124 -4.92 -10.89 3.04
CA HIS A 124 -5.54 -12.20 2.94
C HIS A 124 -5.66 -12.71 1.49
N VAL A 125 -5.42 -11.84 0.50
CA VAL A 125 -5.35 -12.22 -0.92
C VAL A 125 -3.96 -12.76 -1.23
N LEU A 126 -3.80 -14.08 -1.08
CA LEU A 126 -2.51 -14.76 -1.17
C LEU A 126 -1.77 -14.48 -2.49
N ASN A 127 -2.48 -14.50 -3.62
CA ASN A 127 -1.89 -14.25 -4.94
C ASN A 127 -1.22 -12.86 -5.01
N ALA A 128 -1.77 -11.84 -4.34
CA ALA A 128 -1.19 -10.51 -4.28
C ALA A 128 0.14 -10.53 -3.52
N LEU A 129 0.21 -11.22 -2.36
CA LEU A 129 1.44 -11.37 -1.59
C LEU A 129 2.50 -12.16 -2.35
N MET A 130 2.12 -13.30 -2.95
CA MET A 130 3.06 -14.15 -3.70
C MET A 130 3.70 -13.44 -4.89
N ALA A 131 3.02 -12.46 -5.47
CA ALA A 131 3.55 -11.69 -6.60
C ALA A 131 4.59 -10.63 -6.20
N VAL A 132 4.63 -10.21 -4.92
CA VAL A 132 5.43 -9.05 -4.48
C VAL A 132 6.42 -9.38 -3.36
N ALA A 133 6.06 -10.28 -2.45
CA ALA A 133 6.81 -10.51 -1.22
C ALA A 133 8.17 -11.19 -1.48
N ASP A 134 9.22 -10.68 -0.84
CA ASP A 134 10.52 -11.36 -0.76
C ASP A 134 10.53 -12.38 0.40
N ARG A 135 9.77 -12.09 1.45
CA ARG A 135 9.58 -12.95 2.63
C ARG A 135 8.12 -12.96 3.04
N LEU A 136 7.64 -14.11 3.41
CA LEU A 136 6.30 -14.32 3.95
C LEU A 136 6.40 -14.69 5.43
N LEU A 137 5.57 -14.07 6.25
CA LEU A 137 5.37 -14.42 7.65
C LEU A 137 3.91 -14.83 7.82
N VAL A 138 3.67 -16.03 8.35
CA VAL A 138 2.33 -16.56 8.63
C VAL A 138 2.09 -16.57 10.13
N LEU A 139 0.98 -15.92 10.52
CA LEU A 139 0.53 -15.84 11.90
C LEU A 139 -0.81 -16.56 12.07
N ASN A 140 -0.96 -17.28 13.17
CA ASN A 140 -2.23 -17.89 13.58
C ASN A 140 -2.41 -17.69 15.08
N PHE A 141 -3.54 -17.14 15.51
CA PHE A 141 -3.84 -16.82 16.92
C PHE A 141 -2.70 -16.11 17.68
N GLY A 142 -1.95 -15.24 16.96
CA GLY A 142 -0.84 -14.48 17.54
C GLY A 142 0.50 -15.22 17.58
N GLU A 143 0.55 -16.48 17.15
CA GLU A 143 1.77 -17.27 17.05
C GLU A 143 2.32 -17.29 15.64
N LYS A 144 3.65 -17.30 15.51
CA LYS A 144 4.32 -17.42 14.22
C LYS A 144 4.38 -18.90 13.81
N ILE A 145 3.66 -19.27 12.76
CA ILE A 145 3.67 -20.62 12.20
C ILE A 145 4.89 -20.83 11.31
N ALA A 146 5.12 -19.92 10.38
CA ALA A 146 6.19 -20.03 9.40
C ALA A 146 6.70 -18.65 8.98
N GLU A 147 7.98 -18.60 8.56
CA GLU A 147 8.59 -17.40 8.01
C GLU A 147 9.71 -17.79 7.04
N GLY A 148 9.76 -17.17 5.87
CA GLY A 148 10.81 -17.43 4.89
C GLY A 148 10.44 -17.03 3.47
N GLU A 149 11.09 -17.67 2.50
CA GLU A 149 10.76 -17.54 1.09
C GLU A 149 9.29 -17.95 0.85
N PRO A 150 8.49 -17.15 0.11
CA PRO A 150 7.05 -17.40 -0.04
C PRO A 150 6.72 -18.81 -0.51
N LYS A 151 7.42 -19.33 -1.51
CA LYS A 151 7.19 -20.69 -2.04
C LYS A 151 7.42 -21.79 -1.00
N LEU A 152 8.48 -21.64 -0.18
CA LEU A 152 8.80 -22.62 0.86
C LEU A 152 7.80 -22.54 2.02
N VAL A 153 7.38 -21.33 2.41
CA VAL A 153 6.37 -21.13 3.45
C VAL A 153 5.05 -21.77 3.04
N MET A 154 4.65 -21.68 1.77
CA MET A 154 3.41 -22.29 1.25
C MET A 154 3.46 -23.81 1.16
N GLN A 155 4.65 -24.43 1.22
CA GLN A 155 4.81 -25.89 1.29
C GLN A 155 4.75 -26.41 2.74
N ASN A 156 4.76 -25.53 3.73
CA ASN A 156 4.66 -25.93 5.14
C ASN A 156 3.28 -26.54 5.43
N VAL A 157 3.27 -27.77 5.97
CA VAL A 157 2.05 -28.55 6.25
C VAL A 157 1.09 -27.80 7.17
N GLU A 158 1.59 -27.13 8.19
CA GLU A 158 0.77 -26.37 9.11
C GLU A 158 0.14 -25.13 8.46
N VAL A 159 0.87 -24.45 7.56
CA VAL A 159 0.35 -23.35 6.77
C VAL A 159 -0.76 -23.84 5.84
N GLN A 160 -0.56 -24.97 5.18
CA GLN A 160 -1.57 -25.56 4.29
C GLN A 160 -2.84 -25.94 5.06
N ARG A 161 -2.70 -26.55 6.24
CA ARG A 161 -3.82 -26.91 7.10
C ARG A 161 -4.62 -25.69 7.54
N VAL A 162 -3.95 -24.64 7.99
CA VAL A 162 -4.60 -23.44 8.57
C VAL A 162 -5.22 -22.53 7.51
N TYR A 163 -4.51 -22.33 6.39
CA TYR A 163 -4.92 -21.35 5.36
C TYR A 163 -5.67 -21.96 4.18
N MET A 164 -5.36 -23.20 3.81
CA MET A 164 -5.95 -23.86 2.64
C MET A 164 -7.01 -24.90 3.02
N GLY A 165 -7.17 -25.20 4.31
CA GLY A 165 -8.12 -26.21 4.79
C GLY A 165 -7.82 -27.63 4.30
N ILE A 166 -6.57 -27.90 3.93
CA ILE A 166 -6.14 -29.20 3.44
C ILE A 166 -5.83 -30.07 4.66
N GLU A 167 -6.64 -31.12 4.88
CA GLU A 167 -6.25 -32.22 5.78
C GLU A 167 -5.14 -33.03 5.10
N VAL A 168 -3.97 -33.04 5.71
CA VAL A 168 -2.78 -33.78 5.26
C VAL A 168 -2.64 -35.05 6.09
#